data_cefd0aec10e50f92190ba8527b80bf5f
#
_entry.id   cefd0aec10e50f92190ba8527b80bf5f
#
_cell.length_a   1.000
_cell.length_b   1.000
_cell.length_c   1.000
_cell.angle_alpha   90.00
_cell.angle_beta   90.00
_cell.angle_gamma   90.00
#
_symmetry.space_group_name_H-M   'P 1'
#
loop_
_entity.id
_entity.type
_entity.pdbx_description
1 polymer ?
#
loop_
_entity_poly.entity_id
_entity_poly.type
_entity_poly.pdbx_seq_one_letter_code
_entity_poly.pdbx_strand_id
1 'polypeptide(L)'
;MEDLLDAARDALGESYAPYSEYTVGAALETSDGSVYTGCNIENANYSNSLHAEEVAIGAAVSDGHRSFERVAVTSGKRDGVTPCGMCRQTFSEFCDESFEIITDGDEPTVYELGELLPTTITGDHLDK
;
A
#
# COMPACT_ATOMS: atom_id res chain seq x y z
N MET A 1 -14.26 0.86 5.87
CA MET A 1 -13.66 1.24 4.57
C MET A 1 -13.37 2.73 4.51
N GLU A 2 -14.35 3.57 4.77
CA GLU A 2 -14.13 5.02 4.74
C GLU A 2 -13.12 5.47 5.80
N ASP A 3 -13.15 4.89 6.99
CA ASP A 3 -12.19 5.24 8.05
C ASP A 3 -10.75 4.96 7.62
N LEU A 4 -10.55 3.86 6.89
CA LEU A 4 -9.21 3.50 6.40
C LEU A 4 -8.76 4.45 5.30
N LEU A 5 -9.68 4.84 4.41
CA LEU A 5 -9.39 5.86 3.39
C LEU A 5 -9.07 7.21 4.02
N ASP A 6 -9.77 7.58 5.09
CA ASP A 6 -9.47 8.83 5.80
C ASP A 6 -8.07 8.80 6.40
N ALA A 7 -7.66 7.66 6.95
CA ALA A 7 -6.30 7.52 7.47
C ALA A 7 -5.26 7.66 6.35
N ALA A 8 -5.53 7.11 5.18
CA ALA A 8 -4.65 7.26 4.02
C ALA A 8 -4.57 8.72 3.57
N ARG A 9 -5.71 9.41 3.55
CA ARG A 9 -5.78 10.83 3.18
C ARG A 9 -4.98 11.70 4.16
N ASP A 10 -5.07 11.39 5.46
CA ASP A 10 -4.28 12.10 6.46
C ASP A 10 -2.79 11.88 6.25
N ALA A 11 -2.37 10.66 5.94
CA ALA A 11 -0.96 10.36 5.67
C ALA A 11 -0.44 11.09 4.44
N LEU A 12 -1.30 11.37 3.48
CA LEU A 12 -0.96 12.09 2.26
C LEU A 12 -0.32 13.45 2.55
N GLY A 13 -0.75 14.11 3.62
CA GLY A 13 -0.26 15.43 4.01
C GLY A 13 1.24 15.48 4.33
N GLU A 14 1.84 14.33 4.67
CA GLU A 14 3.26 14.24 5.00
C GLU A 14 4.12 13.74 3.82
N SER A 15 3.51 13.52 2.65
CA SER A 15 4.21 13.06 1.47
C SER A 15 5.35 14.01 1.08
N TYR A 16 6.51 13.43 0.77
CA TYR A 16 7.68 14.19 0.32
C TYR A 16 7.93 13.85 -1.15
N ALA A 17 7.39 14.68 -2.05
CA ALA A 17 7.42 14.42 -3.49
C ALA A 17 7.92 15.66 -4.26
N PRO A 18 9.16 16.15 -3.98
CA PRO A 18 9.64 17.38 -4.61
C PRO A 18 9.99 17.22 -6.09
N TYR A 19 10.16 16.01 -6.58
CA TYR A 19 10.57 15.76 -7.96
C TYR A 19 9.38 15.54 -8.88
N SER A 20 8.44 14.67 -8.48
CA SER A 20 7.30 14.33 -9.32
C SER A 20 6.06 15.15 -9.01
N GLU A 21 5.96 15.68 -7.81
CA GLU A 21 4.75 16.29 -7.27
C GLU A 21 3.56 15.32 -7.24
N TYR A 22 3.84 14.01 -7.32
CA TYR A 22 2.83 12.96 -7.31
C TYR A 22 2.79 12.37 -5.91
N THR A 23 1.83 12.83 -5.11
CA THR A 23 1.72 12.44 -3.71
C THR A 23 0.83 11.19 -3.56
N VAL A 24 1.23 10.29 -2.66
CA VAL A 24 0.49 9.06 -2.37
C VAL A 24 0.47 8.84 -0.87
N GLY A 25 -0.69 8.46 -0.36
CA GLY A 25 -0.86 8.05 1.03
C GLY A 25 -1.47 6.65 1.08
N ALA A 26 -1.11 5.92 2.11
CA ALA A 26 -1.61 4.56 2.32
C ALA A 26 -1.93 4.31 3.78
N ALA A 27 -2.93 3.46 4.02
CA ALA A 27 -3.28 3.00 5.36
C ALA A 27 -3.50 1.49 5.28
N LEU A 28 -2.76 0.74 6.11
CA LEU A 28 -2.78 -0.72 6.13
C LEU A 28 -3.43 -1.18 7.43
N GLU A 29 -4.42 -2.05 7.32
CA GLU A 29 -5.10 -2.64 8.48
C GLU A 29 -4.59 -4.05 8.72
N THR A 30 -4.13 -4.30 9.94
CA THR A 30 -3.67 -5.62 10.35
C THR A 30 -4.85 -6.51 10.71
N SER A 31 -4.59 -7.80 10.88
CA SER A 31 -5.63 -8.77 11.22
C SER A 31 -6.25 -8.52 12.60
N ASP A 32 -5.54 -7.83 13.51
CA ASP A 32 -6.08 -7.48 14.82
C ASP A 32 -6.73 -6.09 14.86
N GLY A 33 -6.85 -5.43 13.72
CA GLY A 33 -7.52 -4.14 13.61
C GLY A 33 -6.63 -2.92 13.81
N SER A 34 -5.32 -3.10 14.00
CA SER A 34 -4.39 -1.97 14.07
C SER A 34 -4.20 -1.35 12.70
N VAL A 35 -3.93 -0.04 12.64
CA VAL A 35 -3.74 0.67 11.38
C VAL A 35 -2.36 1.30 11.35
N TYR A 36 -1.66 1.08 10.24
CA TYR A 36 -0.35 1.68 9.98
C TYR A 36 -0.42 2.50 8.70
N THR A 37 0.14 3.69 8.71
CA THR A 37 0.05 4.59 7.56
C THR A 37 1.42 4.83 6.97
N GLY A 38 1.42 5.30 5.72
CA GLY A 38 2.63 5.69 5.03
C GLY A 38 2.33 6.72 3.95
N CYS A 39 3.37 7.42 3.54
CA CYS A 39 3.32 8.33 2.40
C CYS A 39 4.57 8.10 1.56
N ASN A 40 4.53 8.53 0.29
CA ASN A 40 5.70 8.38 -0.54
C ASN A 40 6.78 9.39 -0.15
N ILE A 41 8.04 8.94 -0.23
CA ILE A 41 9.21 9.73 0.15
C ILE A 41 10.19 9.62 -1.00
N GLU A 42 10.35 10.70 -1.76
CA GLU A 42 11.20 10.70 -2.93
C GLU A 42 12.66 10.99 -2.61
N ASN A 43 13.54 10.50 -3.45
CA ASN A 43 14.96 10.71 -3.34
C ASN A 43 15.49 11.16 -4.71
N ALA A 44 16.50 12.01 -4.73
CA ALA A 44 17.16 12.43 -5.99
C ALA A 44 17.69 11.22 -6.74
N ASN A 45 18.10 10.19 -6.05
CA ASN A 45 18.33 8.87 -6.63
C ASN A 45 16.99 8.14 -6.64
N TYR A 46 16.32 8.12 -7.78
CA TYR A 46 14.94 7.62 -7.87
C TYR A 46 14.76 6.20 -7.37
N SER A 47 15.77 5.36 -7.51
CA SER A 47 15.68 3.97 -7.03
C SER A 47 15.67 3.87 -5.51
N ASN A 48 16.04 4.94 -4.80
CA ASN A 48 15.97 5.00 -3.34
C ASN A 48 14.64 5.55 -2.83
N SER A 49 13.73 5.98 -3.73
CA SER A 49 12.44 6.50 -3.32
C SER A 49 11.61 5.41 -2.66
N LEU A 50 10.84 5.78 -1.63
CA LEU A 50 9.98 4.86 -0.91
C LEU A 50 8.54 5.10 -1.29
N HIS A 51 7.80 4.02 -1.51
CA HIS A 51 6.37 4.08 -1.83
C HIS A 51 5.55 4.12 -0.55
N ALA A 52 4.40 4.78 -0.59
CA ALA A 52 3.52 4.91 0.58
C ALA A 52 3.17 3.54 1.16
N GLU A 53 2.85 2.59 0.31
CA GLU A 53 2.44 1.25 0.73
C GLU A 53 3.60 0.51 1.41
N GLU A 54 4.84 0.63 0.89
CA GLU A 54 5.97 -0.04 1.52
C GLU A 54 6.36 0.61 2.84
N VAL A 55 6.15 1.93 2.99
CA VAL A 55 6.34 2.59 4.28
C VAL A 55 5.33 2.05 5.30
N ALA A 56 4.07 1.93 4.90
CA ALA A 56 3.02 1.42 5.79
C ALA A 56 3.30 -0.03 6.22
N ILE A 57 3.61 -0.92 5.28
CA ILE A 57 3.86 -2.32 5.61
C ILE A 57 5.17 -2.47 6.38
N GLY A 58 6.17 -1.65 6.05
CA GLY A 58 7.43 -1.65 6.81
C GLY A 58 7.22 -1.28 8.26
N ALA A 59 6.39 -0.27 8.53
CA ALA A 59 6.06 0.12 9.90
C ALA A 59 5.34 -1.01 10.64
N ALA A 60 4.37 -1.65 9.99
CA ALA A 60 3.60 -2.73 10.60
C ALA A 60 4.47 -3.94 10.90
N VAL A 61 5.31 -4.35 9.95
CA VAL A 61 6.22 -5.49 10.13
C VAL A 61 7.24 -5.20 11.22
N SER A 62 7.76 -3.97 11.27
CA SER A 62 8.70 -3.55 12.31
C SER A 62 8.08 -3.58 13.70
N ASP A 63 6.77 -3.41 13.78
CA ASP A 63 6.02 -3.47 15.04
C ASP A 63 5.51 -4.87 15.37
N GLY A 64 5.91 -5.88 14.62
CA GLY A 64 5.65 -7.28 14.92
C GLY A 64 4.49 -7.91 14.17
N HIS A 65 3.83 -7.18 13.27
CA HIS A 65 2.69 -7.71 12.53
C HIS A 65 3.12 -8.49 11.29
N ARG A 66 2.41 -9.57 11.01
CA ARG A 66 2.69 -10.46 9.87
C ARG A 66 1.43 -10.82 9.08
N SER A 67 0.25 -10.36 9.55
CA SER A 67 -1.04 -10.74 8.98
C SER A 67 -1.89 -9.49 8.78
N PHE A 68 -2.42 -9.31 7.58
CA PHE A 68 -3.07 -8.06 7.17
C PHE A 68 -4.40 -8.33 6.47
N GLU A 69 -5.35 -7.40 6.64
CA GLU A 69 -6.71 -7.52 6.10
C GLU A 69 -6.88 -6.72 4.80
N ARG A 70 -6.45 -5.48 4.80
CA ARG A 70 -6.66 -4.59 3.66
C ARG A 70 -5.75 -3.38 3.70
N VAL A 71 -5.60 -2.74 2.54
CA VAL A 71 -4.87 -1.47 2.42
C VAL A 71 -5.73 -0.49 1.63
N ALA A 72 -5.77 0.76 2.10
CA ALA A 72 -6.37 1.87 1.35
C ALA A 72 -5.25 2.75 0.80
N VAL A 73 -5.40 3.18 -0.46
CA VAL A 73 -4.41 4.00 -1.16
C VAL A 73 -5.11 5.22 -1.74
N THR A 74 -4.52 6.38 -1.58
CA THR A 74 -5.02 7.63 -2.14
C THR A 74 -3.88 8.45 -2.73
N SER A 75 -4.22 9.37 -3.61
CA SER A 75 -3.25 10.30 -4.21
C SER A 75 -3.87 11.69 -4.27
N GLY A 76 -3.04 12.70 -4.04
CA GLY A 76 -3.46 14.09 -4.25
C GLY A 76 -3.47 14.48 -5.72
N LYS A 77 -2.97 13.62 -6.60
CA LYS A 77 -2.83 13.91 -8.03
C LYS A 77 -4.04 13.44 -8.86
N ARG A 78 -4.60 12.27 -8.53
CA ARG A 78 -5.73 11.71 -9.27
C ARG A 78 -6.44 10.63 -8.48
N ASP A 79 -7.64 10.27 -8.91
CA ASP A 79 -8.43 9.17 -8.34
C ASP A 79 -8.00 7.83 -8.95
N GLY A 80 -8.37 6.74 -8.26
CA GLY A 80 -8.22 5.39 -8.78
C GLY A 80 -6.79 4.85 -8.76
N VAL A 81 -5.90 5.46 -7.99
CA VAL A 81 -4.50 5.01 -7.92
C VAL A 81 -4.43 3.69 -7.18
N THR A 82 -3.86 2.68 -7.84
CA THR A 82 -3.60 1.36 -7.25
C THR A 82 -2.12 1.23 -6.92
N PRO A 83 -1.75 0.30 -6.02
CA PRO A 83 -0.34 0.02 -5.77
C PRO A 83 0.37 -0.41 -7.05
N CYS A 84 1.62 0.01 -7.23
CA CYS A 84 2.42 -0.42 -8.37
C CYS A 84 2.79 -1.91 -8.23
N GLY A 85 3.39 -2.48 -9.27
CA GLY A 85 3.74 -3.90 -9.27
C GLY A 85 4.66 -4.30 -8.14
N MET A 86 5.61 -3.43 -7.78
CA MET A 86 6.54 -3.68 -6.67
C MET A 86 5.77 -3.79 -5.34
N CYS A 87 4.83 -2.87 -5.08
CA CYS A 87 4.05 -2.90 -3.85
C CYS A 87 3.09 -4.08 -3.82
N ARG A 88 2.51 -4.45 -4.97
CA ARG A 88 1.68 -5.65 -5.07
C ARG A 88 2.48 -6.89 -4.69
N GLN A 89 3.71 -7.00 -5.18
CA GLN A 89 4.60 -8.12 -4.85
C GLN A 89 4.95 -8.10 -3.36
N THR A 90 5.19 -6.91 -2.80
CA THR A 90 5.48 -6.78 -1.36
C THR A 90 4.31 -7.30 -0.52
N PHE A 91 3.08 -6.94 -0.87
CA PHE A 91 1.91 -7.45 -0.17
C PHE A 91 1.77 -8.97 -0.31
N SER A 92 2.13 -9.52 -1.46
CA SER A 92 1.98 -10.96 -1.69
C SER A 92 2.86 -11.81 -0.77
N GLU A 93 3.91 -11.23 -0.19
CA GLU A 93 4.75 -11.94 0.77
C GLU A 93 3.98 -12.31 2.05
N PHE A 94 3.05 -11.46 2.46
CA PHE A 94 2.33 -11.59 3.74
C PHE A 94 0.84 -11.86 3.56
N CYS A 95 0.30 -11.72 2.35
CA CYS A 95 -1.13 -11.74 2.09
C CYS A 95 -1.46 -12.76 1.01
N ASP A 96 -2.66 -13.32 1.08
CA ASP A 96 -3.15 -14.19 0.02
C ASP A 96 -3.90 -13.38 -1.05
N GLU A 97 -4.46 -14.09 -2.03
CA GLU A 97 -5.13 -13.47 -3.17
C GLU A 97 -6.39 -12.68 -2.78
N SER A 98 -6.95 -12.95 -1.61
CA SER A 98 -8.17 -12.29 -1.15
C SER A 98 -7.92 -10.97 -0.42
N PHE A 99 -6.66 -10.60 -0.19
CA PHE A 99 -6.30 -9.34 0.44
C PHE A 99 -6.92 -8.17 -0.33
N GLU A 100 -7.59 -7.27 0.39
CA GLU A 100 -8.34 -6.18 -0.23
C GLU A 100 -7.49 -4.93 -0.43
N ILE A 101 -7.62 -4.34 -1.60
CA ILE A 101 -6.96 -3.08 -1.98
C ILE A 101 -8.07 -2.08 -2.31
N ILE A 102 -8.17 -1.03 -1.50
CA ILE A 102 -9.21 -0.01 -1.61
C ILE A 102 -8.60 1.23 -2.26
N THR A 103 -9.19 1.69 -3.35
CA THR A 103 -8.75 2.92 -4.01
C THR A 103 -9.74 4.04 -3.77
N ASP A 104 -9.24 5.27 -3.80
CA ASP A 104 -10.02 6.46 -3.54
C ASP A 104 -10.62 7.02 -4.83
N GLY A 105 -11.69 7.81 -4.68
CA GLY A 105 -12.40 8.44 -5.79
C GLY A 105 -13.77 8.89 -5.32
N ASP A 106 -14.62 9.28 -6.26
CA ASP A 106 -16.01 9.63 -5.95
C ASP A 106 -16.71 8.46 -5.26
N GLU A 107 -16.48 7.26 -5.79
CA GLU A 107 -16.88 6.01 -5.14
C GLU A 107 -15.64 5.14 -4.96
N PRO A 108 -15.33 4.73 -3.72
CA PRO A 108 -14.20 3.83 -3.52
C PRO A 108 -14.38 2.52 -4.27
N THR A 109 -13.30 1.99 -4.82
CA THR A 109 -13.29 0.71 -5.49
C THR A 109 -12.45 -0.26 -4.69
N VAL A 110 -12.93 -1.50 -4.55
CA VAL A 110 -12.23 -2.55 -3.83
C VAL A 110 -11.79 -3.63 -4.83
N TYR A 111 -10.50 -3.92 -4.82
CA TYR A 111 -9.91 -5.01 -5.61
C TYR A 111 -9.39 -6.07 -4.65
N GLU A 112 -9.29 -7.30 -5.14
CA GLU A 112 -8.51 -8.33 -4.46
C GLU A 112 -7.10 -8.36 -5.04
N LEU A 113 -6.11 -8.68 -4.21
CA LEU A 113 -4.72 -8.73 -4.65
C LEU A 113 -4.55 -9.67 -5.86
N GLY A 114 -5.24 -10.81 -5.86
CA GLY A 114 -5.17 -11.77 -6.95
C GLY A 114 -5.62 -11.21 -8.29
N GLU A 115 -6.52 -10.22 -8.29
CA GLU A 115 -6.96 -9.56 -9.52
C GLU A 115 -5.85 -8.66 -10.09
N LEU A 116 -5.09 -8.01 -9.20
CA LEU A 116 -4.06 -7.05 -9.59
C LEU A 116 -2.67 -7.69 -9.76
N LEU A 117 -2.49 -8.89 -9.24
CA LEU A 117 -1.22 -9.60 -9.32
C LEU A 117 -1.47 -11.10 -9.55
N PRO A 118 -1.92 -11.48 -10.75
CA PRO A 118 -2.18 -12.89 -11.04
C PRO A 118 -0.88 -13.68 -11.24
N THR A 119 -0.93 -14.97 -10.95
CA THR A 119 0.18 -15.91 -11.20
C THR A 119 1.49 -15.43 -10.56
N THR A 120 1.42 -15.11 -9.28
CA THR A 120 2.49 -14.44 -8.56
C THR A 120 3.55 -15.43 -8.07
N ILE A 121 4.82 -15.03 -8.11
CA ILE A 121 5.88 -15.78 -7.46
C ILE A 121 5.74 -15.66 -5.93
N THR A 122 5.89 -16.78 -5.24
CA THR A 122 5.82 -16.83 -3.78
C THR A 122 7.02 -17.62 -3.25
N GLY A 123 7.18 -17.64 -1.92
CA GLY A 123 8.22 -18.42 -1.28
C GLY A 123 8.16 -19.90 -1.64
N ASP A 124 6.96 -20.42 -1.94
CA ASP A 124 6.77 -21.81 -2.35
C ASP A 124 7.45 -22.12 -3.70
N HIS A 125 7.68 -21.12 -4.53
CA HIS A 125 8.34 -21.29 -5.82
C HIS A 125 9.86 -21.30 -5.70
N LEU A 126 10.38 -20.92 -4.54
CA LEU A 126 11.81 -20.92 -4.30
C LEU A 126 12.22 -22.28 -3.76
N ASP A 127 13.13 -22.93 -4.46
CA ASP A 127 13.61 -24.24 -4.06
C ASP A 127 14.62 -24.07 -2.92
N LYS A 128 14.22 -24.47 -1.74
CA LYS A 128 15.03 -24.34 -0.54
C LYS A 128 15.54 -25.69 -0.08
#